data_0d65c235e89ca476c187370ae46759f6
#
_entry.id   0d65c235e89ca476c187370ae46759f6
#
_cell.length_a   1.000
_cell.length_b   1.000
_cell.length_c   1.000
_cell.angle_alpha   90.00
_cell.angle_beta   90.00
_cell.angle_gamma   90.00
#
_symmetry.space_group_name_H-M   'P 1'
#
loop_
_entity.id
_entity.type
_entity.pdbx_description
1 polymer ?
#
loop_
_entity_poly.entity_id
_entity_poly.type
_entity_poly.pdbx_seq_one_letter_code
_entity_poly.pdbx_strand_id
1 'polypeptide(L)'
;MKEYVYEYIEVLSNDPLLVPFVLSIINRNAEQAPRLKSVHTLYNTEAFSKQIKTEVDKGNIKPVDPEQFYISMVSLILFPFAIKPLVKYRLGLADEEMAKVLKSRKEHVYEMLMASLKK
;
A
#
# COMPACT_ATOMS: atom_id res chain seq x y z
N MET A 1 -6.09 -1.51 11.30
CA MET A 1 -5.37 -1.96 10.09
C MET A 1 -6.27 -2.13 8.87
N LYS A 2 -7.40 -2.80 9.03
CA LYS A 2 -8.33 -3.01 7.90
C LYS A 2 -8.73 -1.69 7.23
N GLU A 3 -9.12 -0.70 8.04
CA GLU A 3 -9.52 0.61 7.55
C GLU A 3 -8.38 1.29 6.79
N TYR A 4 -7.16 1.17 7.30
CA TYR A 4 -5.98 1.75 6.67
C TYR A 4 -5.75 1.17 5.27
N VAL A 5 -5.78 -0.15 5.14
CA VAL A 5 -5.60 -0.83 3.85
C VAL A 5 -6.72 -0.46 2.88
N TYR A 6 -7.97 -0.48 3.36
CA TYR A 6 -9.14 -0.20 2.52
C TYR A 6 -9.14 1.23 2.02
N GLU A 7 -8.88 2.19 2.91
CA GLU A 7 -8.82 3.61 2.52
C GLU A 7 -7.67 3.89 1.57
N TYR A 8 -6.52 3.26 1.80
CA TYR A 8 -5.36 3.45 0.93
C TYR A 8 -5.68 3.00 -0.50
N ILE A 9 -6.25 1.81 -0.66
CA ILE A 9 -6.62 1.29 -1.97
C ILE A 9 -7.71 2.16 -2.61
N GLU A 10 -8.65 2.66 -1.82
CA GLU A 10 -9.70 3.55 -2.32
C GLU A 10 -9.12 4.85 -2.89
N VAL A 11 -8.17 5.46 -2.17
CA VAL A 11 -7.48 6.67 -2.65
C VAL A 11 -6.79 6.40 -3.98
N LEU A 12 -6.07 5.30 -4.09
CA LEU A 12 -5.36 4.95 -5.33
C LEU A 12 -6.32 4.63 -6.48
N SER A 13 -7.45 4.01 -6.18
CA SER A 13 -8.48 3.70 -7.19
C SER A 13 -9.11 4.96 -7.76
N ASN A 14 -9.27 5.99 -6.93
CA ASN A 14 -9.88 7.26 -7.32
C ASN A 14 -8.90 8.21 -8.02
N ASP A 15 -7.59 7.96 -7.88
CA ASP A 15 -6.56 8.77 -8.52
C ASP A 15 -5.54 7.85 -9.21
N PRO A 16 -5.87 7.34 -10.40
CA PRO A 16 -5.05 6.32 -11.06
C PRO A 16 -3.68 6.80 -11.52
N LEU A 17 -3.44 8.12 -11.55
CA LEU A 17 -2.15 8.68 -11.96
C LEU A 17 -1.23 8.98 -10.78
N LEU A 18 -1.73 8.84 -9.55
CA LEU A 18 -0.96 9.20 -8.36
C LEU A 18 0.32 8.37 -8.23
N VAL A 19 0.23 7.04 -8.36
CA VAL A 19 1.40 6.17 -8.18
C VAL A 19 2.47 6.43 -9.26
N PRO A 20 2.15 6.44 -10.56
CA PRO A 20 3.15 6.76 -11.59
C PRO A 20 3.78 8.14 -11.39
N PHE A 21 2.98 9.13 -10.99
CA PHE A 21 3.46 10.49 -10.74
C PHE A 21 4.49 10.51 -9.60
N VAL A 22 4.16 9.88 -8.47
CA VAL A 22 5.06 9.85 -7.31
C VAL A 22 6.34 9.07 -7.63
N LEU A 23 6.23 7.92 -8.30
CA LEU A 23 7.40 7.15 -8.70
C LEU A 23 8.32 7.95 -9.62
N SER A 24 7.76 8.72 -10.53
CA SER A 24 8.52 9.59 -11.42
C SER A 24 9.32 10.63 -10.63
N ILE A 25 8.70 11.24 -9.62
CA ILE A 25 9.36 12.24 -8.77
C ILE A 25 10.49 11.60 -7.96
N ILE A 26 10.22 10.46 -7.33
CA ILE A 26 11.20 9.76 -6.50
C ILE A 26 12.43 9.39 -7.32
N ASN A 27 12.23 8.92 -8.54
CA ASN A 27 13.33 8.50 -9.42
C ASN A 27 14.14 9.68 -9.96
N ARG A 28 13.51 10.84 -10.16
CA ARG A 28 14.20 12.03 -10.70
C ARG A 28 14.84 12.89 -9.64
N ASN A 29 14.26 12.94 -8.45
CA ASN A 29 14.70 13.85 -7.40
C ASN A 29 14.37 13.31 -6.01
N ALA A 30 15.13 12.30 -5.60
CA ALA A 30 14.90 11.60 -4.33
C ALA A 30 15.04 12.52 -3.10
N GLU A 31 15.90 13.54 -3.16
CA GLU A 31 16.10 14.46 -2.04
C GLU A 31 14.90 15.34 -1.78
N GLN A 32 14.20 15.75 -2.85
CA GLN A 32 13.03 16.61 -2.76
C GLN A 32 11.73 15.85 -2.52
N ALA A 33 11.71 14.56 -2.87
CA ALA A 33 10.51 13.74 -2.79
C ALA A 33 9.84 13.76 -1.41
N PRO A 34 10.57 13.62 -0.28
CA PRO A 34 9.93 13.62 1.05
C PRO A 34 9.19 14.90 1.40
N ARG A 35 9.48 16.01 0.71
CA ARG A 35 8.83 17.31 0.97
C ARG A 35 7.49 17.46 0.27
N LEU A 36 7.14 16.56 -0.64
CA LEU A 36 5.92 16.66 -1.42
C LEU A 36 4.76 15.97 -0.71
N LYS A 37 3.61 16.62 -0.70
CA LYS A 37 2.40 16.12 -0.07
C LYS A 37 1.97 14.77 -0.69
N SER A 38 2.12 14.61 -2.01
CA SER A 38 1.75 13.37 -2.70
C SER A 38 2.60 12.19 -2.23
N VAL A 39 3.90 12.40 -1.97
CA VAL A 39 4.76 11.36 -1.41
C VAL A 39 4.34 11.02 0.01
N HIS A 40 4.03 12.03 0.83
CA HIS A 40 3.53 11.84 2.18
C HIS A 40 2.22 11.05 2.20
N THR A 41 1.36 11.26 1.23
CA THR A 41 0.11 10.50 1.09
C THR A 41 0.38 9.02 0.88
N LEU A 42 1.42 8.69 0.10
CA LEU A 42 1.75 7.29 -0.22
C LEU A 42 2.64 6.63 0.84
N TYR A 43 3.45 7.38 1.55
CA TYR A 43 4.39 6.80 2.50
C TYR A 43 4.52 7.68 3.74
N ASN A 44 3.88 7.27 4.83
CA ASN A 44 3.95 7.93 6.12
C ASN A 44 3.84 6.88 7.21
N THR A 45 4.93 6.61 7.89
CA THR A 45 5.05 5.50 8.84
C THR A 45 4.79 5.88 10.29
N GLU A 46 4.73 7.15 10.64
CA GLU A 46 4.78 7.58 12.03
C GLU A 46 3.65 7.02 12.89
N ALA A 47 2.41 7.28 12.52
CA ALA A 47 1.25 6.81 13.29
C ALA A 47 1.11 5.29 13.22
N PHE A 48 1.39 4.71 12.07
CA PHE A 48 1.30 3.27 11.85
C PHE A 48 2.33 2.52 12.69
N SER A 49 3.57 3.01 12.74
CA SER A 49 4.63 2.39 13.55
C SER A 49 4.30 2.38 15.03
N LYS A 50 3.70 3.46 15.53
CA LYS A 50 3.25 3.53 16.92
C LYS A 50 2.17 2.49 17.21
N GLN A 51 1.20 2.33 16.32
CA GLN A 51 0.13 1.38 16.47
C GLN A 51 0.66 -0.06 16.49
N ILE A 52 1.54 -0.40 15.56
CA ILE A 52 2.16 -1.74 15.51
C ILE A 52 2.94 -2.02 16.78
N LYS A 53 3.76 -1.08 17.22
CA LYS A 53 4.55 -1.24 18.44
C LYS A 53 3.64 -1.48 19.67
N THR A 54 2.56 -0.72 19.76
CA THR A 54 1.59 -0.89 20.84
C THR A 54 0.98 -2.29 20.84
N GLU A 55 0.59 -2.81 19.69
CA GLU A 55 0.02 -4.14 19.59
C GLU A 55 1.01 -5.25 19.90
N VAL A 56 2.27 -5.08 19.51
CA VAL A 56 3.36 -6.01 19.90
C VAL A 56 3.56 -6.00 21.40
N ASP A 57 3.61 -4.81 22.01
CA ASP A 57 3.82 -4.67 23.46
C ASP A 57 2.67 -5.26 24.27
N LYS A 58 1.45 -5.20 23.75
CA LYS A 58 0.27 -5.82 24.38
C LYS A 58 0.20 -7.34 24.16
N GLY A 59 1.07 -7.88 23.31
CA GLY A 59 1.06 -9.31 23.00
C GLY A 59 -0.06 -9.74 22.04
N ASN A 60 -0.71 -8.82 21.37
CA ASN A 60 -1.81 -9.11 20.45
C ASN A 60 -1.33 -9.65 19.10
N ILE A 61 -0.12 -9.29 18.72
CA ILE A 61 0.51 -9.76 17.48
C ILE A 61 1.94 -10.23 17.79
N LYS A 62 2.50 -11.04 16.90
CA LYS A 62 3.89 -11.47 17.08
C LYS A 62 4.86 -10.29 16.90
N PRO A 63 6.06 -10.34 17.48
CA PRO A 63 7.06 -9.29 17.28
C PRO A 63 7.36 -9.09 15.80
N VAL A 64 7.34 -7.84 15.36
CA VAL A 64 7.61 -7.48 13.98
C VAL A 64 8.27 -6.10 13.96
N ASP A 65 9.22 -5.90 13.03
CA ASP A 65 9.80 -4.59 12.79
C ASP A 65 8.75 -3.71 12.10
N PRO A 66 8.32 -2.59 12.72
CA PRO A 66 7.26 -1.76 12.15
C PRO A 66 7.60 -1.20 10.77
N GLU A 67 8.84 -0.78 10.53
CA GLU A 67 9.24 -0.24 9.22
C GLU A 67 9.22 -1.32 8.14
N GLN A 68 9.76 -2.49 8.41
CA GLN A 68 9.75 -3.59 7.44
C GLN A 68 8.33 -4.02 7.13
N PHE A 69 7.49 -4.10 8.16
CA PHE A 69 6.09 -4.45 7.96
C PHE A 69 5.37 -3.40 7.10
N TYR A 70 5.62 -2.12 7.36
CA TYR A 70 5.03 -1.03 6.59
C TYR A 70 5.45 -1.09 5.12
N ILE A 71 6.74 -1.30 4.85
CA ILE A 71 7.24 -1.43 3.49
C ILE A 71 6.55 -2.59 2.76
N SER A 72 6.40 -3.73 3.43
CA SER A 72 5.71 -4.90 2.85
C SER A 72 4.24 -4.58 2.56
N MET A 73 3.55 -3.93 3.48
CA MET A 73 2.15 -3.54 3.31
C MET A 73 1.99 -2.58 2.12
N VAL A 74 2.80 -1.54 2.07
CA VAL A 74 2.73 -0.56 0.99
C VAL A 74 3.06 -1.23 -0.35
N SER A 75 4.04 -2.13 -0.37
CA SER A 75 4.40 -2.87 -1.58
C SER A 75 3.23 -3.70 -2.11
N LEU A 76 2.52 -4.39 -1.23
CA LEU A 76 1.35 -5.18 -1.61
C LEU A 76 0.22 -4.31 -2.16
N ILE A 77 0.08 -3.11 -1.63
CA ILE A 77 -0.95 -2.16 -2.06
C ILE A 77 -0.57 -1.47 -3.37
N LEU A 78 0.64 -0.91 -3.44
CA LEU A 78 1.04 -0.05 -4.55
C LEU A 78 1.41 -0.78 -5.82
N PHE A 79 2.01 -1.96 -5.71
CA PHE A 79 2.59 -2.63 -6.86
C PHE A 79 1.58 -2.86 -7.99
N PRO A 80 0.36 -3.35 -7.73
CA PRO A 80 -0.62 -3.53 -8.81
C PRO A 80 -1.00 -2.24 -9.52
N PHE A 81 -1.01 -1.12 -8.79
CA PHE A 81 -1.28 0.19 -9.40
C PHE A 81 -0.10 0.66 -10.26
N ALA A 82 1.13 0.39 -9.81
CA ALA A 82 2.33 0.78 -10.54
C ALA A 82 2.45 0.03 -11.88
N ILE A 83 2.07 -1.24 -11.90
CA ILE A 83 2.20 -2.11 -13.09
C ILE A 83 0.85 -2.40 -13.74
N LYS A 84 -0.17 -1.60 -13.45
CA LYS A 84 -1.53 -1.81 -13.95
C LYS A 84 -1.61 -2.15 -15.44
N PRO A 85 -0.93 -1.41 -16.36
CA PRO A 85 -0.98 -1.75 -17.79
C PRO A 85 -0.48 -3.16 -18.10
N LEU A 86 0.56 -3.61 -17.39
CA LEU A 86 1.12 -4.94 -17.58
C LEU A 86 0.15 -6.03 -17.13
N VAL A 87 -0.45 -5.88 -15.95
CA VAL A 87 -1.43 -6.83 -15.42
C VAL A 87 -2.65 -6.91 -16.35
N LYS A 88 -3.14 -5.76 -16.77
CA LYS A 88 -4.27 -5.65 -17.68
C LYS A 88 -4.01 -6.39 -18.99
N TYR A 89 -2.84 -6.19 -19.57
CA TYR A 89 -2.44 -6.86 -20.80
C TYR A 89 -2.29 -8.37 -20.61
N ARG A 90 -1.60 -8.78 -19.55
CA ARG A 90 -1.31 -10.19 -19.27
C ARG A 90 -2.58 -11.02 -19.07
N LEU A 91 -3.59 -10.45 -18.41
CA LEU A 91 -4.84 -11.13 -18.11
C LEU A 91 -5.94 -10.86 -19.15
N GLY A 92 -5.67 -9.98 -20.12
CA GLY A 92 -6.66 -9.65 -21.16
C GLY A 92 -7.89 -8.92 -20.63
N LEU A 93 -7.71 -8.03 -19.66
CA LEU A 93 -8.82 -7.36 -18.97
C LEU A 93 -9.19 -6.04 -19.61
N ALA A 94 -10.51 -5.73 -19.65
CA ALA A 94 -11.00 -4.38 -19.91
C ALA A 94 -10.78 -3.50 -18.67
N ASP A 95 -10.90 -2.19 -18.82
CA ASP A 95 -10.69 -1.24 -17.73
C ASP A 95 -11.59 -1.52 -16.52
N GLU A 96 -12.85 -1.84 -16.77
CA GLU A 96 -13.81 -2.14 -15.71
C GLU A 96 -13.44 -3.40 -14.93
N GLU A 97 -12.99 -4.42 -15.63
CA GLU A 97 -12.53 -5.66 -15.02
C GLU A 97 -11.28 -5.44 -14.20
N MET A 98 -10.34 -4.63 -14.72
CA MET A 98 -9.11 -4.28 -13.99
C MET A 98 -9.44 -3.50 -12.71
N ALA A 99 -10.41 -2.59 -12.76
CA ALA A 99 -10.85 -1.86 -11.57
C ALA A 99 -11.39 -2.80 -10.49
N LYS A 100 -12.10 -3.84 -10.88
CA LYS A 100 -12.59 -4.87 -9.94
C LYS A 100 -11.44 -5.65 -9.31
N VAL A 101 -10.44 -6.00 -10.10
CA VAL A 101 -9.24 -6.69 -9.59
C VAL A 101 -8.56 -5.83 -8.53
N LEU A 102 -8.36 -4.54 -8.81
CA LEU A 102 -7.71 -3.63 -7.87
C LEU A 102 -8.53 -3.45 -6.59
N LYS A 103 -9.85 -3.37 -6.69
CA LYS A 103 -10.71 -3.26 -5.50
C LYS A 103 -10.70 -4.53 -4.67
N SER A 104 -10.65 -5.70 -5.30
CA SER A 104 -10.59 -6.98 -4.58
C SER A 104 -9.28 -7.15 -3.81
N ARG A 105 -8.25 -6.37 -4.13
CA ARG A 105 -7.02 -6.34 -3.35
C ARG A 105 -7.23 -5.95 -1.89
N LYS A 106 -8.28 -5.20 -1.59
CA LYS A 106 -8.58 -4.76 -0.21
C LYS A 106 -8.62 -5.95 0.74
N GLU A 107 -9.46 -6.92 0.46
CA GLU A 107 -9.58 -8.11 1.29
C GLU A 107 -8.35 -8.99 1.23
N HIS A 108 -7.82 -9.21 0.04
CA HIS A 108 -6.67 -10.08 -0.15
C HIS A 108 -5.44 -9.58 0.62
N VAL A 109 -5.12 -8.29 0.51
CA VAL A 109 -3.99 -7.70 1.22
C VAL A 109 -4.21 -7.76 2.73
N TYR A 110 -5.40 -7.38 3.19
CA TYR A 110 -5.72 -7.42 4.62
C TYR A 110 -5.55 -8.82 5.18
N GLU A 111 -6.09 -9.84 4.52
CA GLU A 111 -5.98 -11.23 4.97
C GLU A 111 -4.53 -11.70 5.03
N MET A 112 -3.72 -11.37 4.01
CA MET A 112 -2.30 -11.71 4.02
C MET A 112 -1.56 -11.05 5.17
N LEU A 113 -1.83 -9.77 5.42
CA LEU A 113 -1.17 -9.04 6.50
C LEU A 113 -1.56 -9.61 7.86
N MET A 114 -2.83 -9.89 8.07
CA MET A 114 -3.29 -10.46 9.34
C MET A 114 -2.72 -11.86 9.57
N ALA A 115 -2.65 -12.68 8.54
CA ALA A 115 -2.03 -14.00 8.64
C ALA A 115 -0.55 -13.89 9.05
N SER A 116 0.16 -12.89 8.53
CA SER A 116 1.58 -12.69 8.85
C SER A 116 1.81 -12.22 10.29
N LEU A 117 0.83 -11.56 10.90
CA LEU A 117 0.92 -11.03 12.26
C LEU A 117 0.41 -12.00 13.33
N LYS A 118 -0.27 -13.04 12.92
CA LYS A 118 -0.88 -13.99 13.85
C LYS A 118 0.19 -14.75 14.65
N LYS A 119 -0.01 -14.80 15.93
CA LYS A 119 0.84 -15.57 16.84
C LYS A 119 0.78 -17.06 16.60
#